data_547c0444256deb8e7809af5b56b5e95a
#
_entry.id   547c0444256deb8e7809af5b56b5e95a
#
_cell.length_a   1.000
_cell.length_b   1.000
_cell.length_c   1.000
_cell.angle_alpha   90.00
_cell.angle_beta   90.00
_cell.angle_gamma   90.00
#
_symmetry.space_group_name_H-M   'P 1'
#
loop_
_entity.id
_entity.type
_entity.pdbx_description
1 polymer ?
#
loop_
_entity_poly.entity_id
_entity_poly.type
_entity_poly.pdbx_seq_one_letter_code
_entity_poly.pdbx_strand_id
1 'polypeptide(L)'
;MNPEAPTEKLKQLFSQDPFAAKLGIELLEVAPGYAKTRLRLDGSHLNFLGFVHGGTLFGLLDYAFAAASNSHNYSAAAISMSVQFVSAPRPDGLLYAEAREVEKTRKLGLYEMVVREEDGKLICRSDGRVYRIGEPLVEGAKSNSSPLFT
;
A
#
# COMPACT_ATOMS: atom_id res chain seq x y z
N MET A 1 -5.15 -19.07 24.63
CA MET A 1 -5.18 -18.64 23.19
C MET A 1 -4.99 -17.14 23.14
N ASN A 2 -3.90 -16.67 22.57
CA ASN A 2 -3.76 -15.27 22.29
C ASN A 2 -4.76 -14.92 21.18
N PRO A 3 -5.60 -13.90 21.37
CA PRO A 3 -6.41 -13.43 20.26
C PRO A 3 -5.47 -13.00 19.13
N GLU A 4 -5.85 -13.30 17.91
CA GLU A 4 -5.10 -12.89 16.72
C GLU A 4 -4.87 -11.38 16.75
N ALA A 5 -3.62 -10.95 16.55
CA ALA A 5 -3.29 -9.54 16.58
C ALA A 5 -4.07 -8.79 15.49
N PRO A 6 -4.52 -7.54 15.73
CA PRO A 6 -5.22 -6.76 14.71
C PRO A 6 -4.48 -6.72 13.38
N THR A 7 -3.13 -6.70 13.39
CA THR A 7 -2.29 -6.69 12.19
C THR A 7 -2.54 -7.90 11.28
N GLU A 8 -2.67 -9.10 11.85
CA GLU A 8 -2.94 -10.32 11.05
C GLU A 8 -4.33 -10.25 10.42
N LYS A 9 -5.33 -9.83 11.17
CA LYS A 9 -6.69 -9.65 10.64
C LYS A 9 -6.73 -8.58 9.55
N LEU A 10 -6.00 -7.49 9.73
CA LEU A 10 -5.88 -6.42 8.75
C LEU A 10 -5.23 -6.93 7.46
N LYS A 11 -4.14 -7.68 7.59
CA LYS A 11 -3.47 -8.29 6.43
C LYS A 11 -4.41 -9.21 5.66
N GLN A 12 -5.20 -10.03 6.36
CA GLN A 12 -6.20 -10.89 5.73
C GLN A 12 -7.26 -10.08 4.98
N LEU A 13 -7.75 -8.99 5.58
CA LEU A 13 -8.71 -8.09 4.93
C LEU A 13 -8.12 -7.43 3.69
N PHE A 14 -6.93 -6.85 3.82
CA PHE A 14 -6.26 -6.15 2.71
C PHE A 14 -5.93 -7.10 1.57
N SER A 15 -5.61 -8.35 1.88
CA SER A 15 -5.28 -9.38 0.87
C SER A 15 -6.46 -9.75 -0.02
N GLN A 16 -7.67 -9.32 0.32
CA GLN A 16 -8.89 -9.56 -0.45
C GLN A 16 -9.23 -8.42 -1.42
N ASP A 17 -8.31 -7.48 -1.61
CA ASP A 17 -8.50 -6.34 -2.51
C ASP A 17 -8.72 -6.82 -3.94
N PRO A 18 -9.90 -6.56 -4.55
CA PRO A 18 -10.22 -7.09 -5.87
C PRO A 18 -9.41 -6.44 -7.00
N PHE A 19 -9.06 -5.17 -6.85
CA PHE A 19 -8.24 -4.48 -7.86
C PHE A 19 -6.81 -5.02 -7.87
N ALA A 20 -6.22 -5.21 -6.69
CA ALA A 20 -4.90 -5.83 -6.56
C ALA A 20 -4.88 -7.24 -7.13
N ALA A 21 -5.92 -8.03 -6.86
CA ALA A 21 -6.06 -9.38 -7.41
C ALA A 21 -6.09 -9.37 -8.95
N LYS A 22 -6.79 -8.40 -9.53
CA LYS A 22 -6.90 -8.25 -10.99
C LYS A 22 -5.55 -7.95 -11.64
N LEU A 23 -4.69 -7.18 -10.96
CA LEU A 23 -3.34 -6.88 -11.44
C LEU A 23 -2.34 -7.99 -11.09
N GLY A 24 -2.68 -8.90 -10.18
CA GLY A 24 -1.78 -9.93 -9.70
C GLY A 24 -0.84 -9.47 -8.60
N ILE A 25 -1.17 -8.37 -7.91
CA ILE A 25 -0.35 -7.84 -6.84
C ILE A 25 -0.57 -8.64 -5.55
N GLU A 26 0.52 -9.04 -4.92
CA GLU A 26 0.52 -9.76 -3.65
C GLU A 26 0.88 -8.81 -2.51
N LEU A 27 0.17 -8.93 -1.38
CA LEU A 27 0.52 -8.24 -0.15
C LEU A 27 1.44 -9.16 0.66
N LEU A 28 2.68 -8.74 0.89
CA LEU A 28 3.69 -9.55 1.58
C LEU A 28 3.74 -9.26 3.08
N GLU A 29 3.75 -7.99 3.46
CA GLU A 29 3.95 -7.57 4.83
C GLU A 29 3.04 -6.40 5.17
N VAL A 30 2.53 -6.40 6.40
CA VAL A 30 1.83 -5.27 7.03
C VAL A 30 2.36 -5.14 8.45
N ALA A 31 2.66 -3.93 8.84
CA ALA A 31 3.00 -3.56 10.21
C ALA A 31 2.48 -2.14 10.46
N PRO A 32 2.38 -1.66 11.69
CA PRO A 32 1.94 -0.29 11.92
C PRO A 32 2.75 0.74 11.13
N GLY A 33 2.09 1.47 10.22
CA GLY A 33 2.72 2.47 9.36
C GLY A 33 3.57 1.90 8.23
N TYR A 34 3.44 0.62 7.91
CA TYR A 34 4.28 -0.03 6.90
C TYR A 34 3.51 -1.10 6.13
N ALA A 35 3.80 -1.20 4.83
CA ALA A 35 3.35 -2.34 4.03
C ALA A 35 4.32 -2.60 2.88
N LYS A 36 4.37 -3.85 2.44
CA LYS A 36 5.17 -4.30 1.30
C LYS A 36 4.31 -5.13 0.38
N THR A 37 4.36 -4.81 -0.91
CA THR A 37 3.65 -5.52 -1.98
C THR A 37 4.63 -6.03 -3.02
N ARG A 38 4.19 -6.97 -3.84
CA ARG A 38 5.01 -7.59 -4.89
C ARG A 38 4.18 -7.82 -6.14
N LEU A 39 4.81 -7.66 -7.30
CA LEU A 39 4.18 -7.94 -8.58
C LEU A 39 5.18 -8.56 -9.56
N ARG A 40 4.84 -9.75 -10.08
CA ARG A 40 5.51 -10.32 -11.25
C ARG A 40 4.87 -9.72 -12.49
N LEU A 41 5.66 -9.01 -13.30
CA LEU A 41 5.17 -8.40 -14.53
C LEU A 41 4.95 -9.45 -15.63
N ASP A 42 3.93 -9.20 -16.44
CA ASP A 42 3.63 -9.98 -17.63
C ASP A 42 3.06 -9.05 -18.73
N GLY A 43 2.64 -9.62 -19.86
CA GLY A 43 2.13 -8.84 -21.00
C GLY A 43 0.89 -8.01 -20.68
N SER A 44 0.09 -8.37 -19.68
CA SER A 44 -1.12 -7.63 -19.28
C SER A 44 -0.81 -6.30 -18.57
N HIS A 45 0.43 -6.11 -18.16
CA HIS A 45 0.88 -4.91 -17.46
C HIS A 45 1.51 -3.85 -18.36
N LEU A 46 1.57 -4.14 -19.67
CA LEU A 46 2.24 -3.28 -20.65
C LEU A 46 1.26 -2.29 -21.28
N ASN A 47 1.80 -1.16 -21.75
CA ASN A 47 1.05 -0.21 -22.56
C ASN A 47 1.15 -0.59 -24.04
N PHE A 48 0.50 0.21 -24.91
CA PHE A 48 0.48 -0.05 -26.37
C PHE A 48 1.86 0.08 -27.02
N LEU A 49 2.85 0.65 -26.35
CA LEU A 49 4.23 0.73 -26.81
C LEU A 49 5.09 -0.45 -26.36
N GLY A 50 4.53 -1.37 -25.56
CA GLY A 50 5.25 -2.51 -25.01
C GLY A 50 6.08 -2.20 -23.76
N PHE A 51 5.92 -1.02 -23.17
CA PHE A 51 6.55 -0.66 -21.91
C PHE A 51 5.60 -0.94 -20.73
N VAL A 52 6.16 -1.15 -19.56
CA VAL A 52 5.35 -1.33 -18.35
C VAL A 52 4.51 -0.07 -18.15
N HIS A 53 3.19 -0.27 -18.03
CA HIS A 53 2.25 0.83 -17.90
C HIS A 53 2.44 1.59 -16.59
N GLY A 54 2.47 2.93 -16.66
CA GLY A 54 2.55 3.75 -15.46
C GLY A 54 1.41 3.48 -14.47
N GLY A 55 0.24 3.14 -14.98
CA GLY A 55 -0.90 2.71 -14.14
C GLY A 55 -0.65 1.44 -13.34
N THR A 56 0.15 0.51 -13.88
CA THR A 56 0.58 -0.69 -13.15
C THR A 56 1.47 -0.31 -11.97
N LEU A 57 2.44 0.56 -12.20
CA LEU A 57 3.36 1.04 -11.15
C LEU A 57 2.60 1.84 -10.10
N PHE A 58 1.68 2.69 -10.52
CA PHE A 58 0.81 3.44 -9.63
C PHE A 58 -0.04 2.50 -8.76
N GLY A 59 -0.66 1.48 -9.38
CA GLY A 59 -1.47 0.50 -8.66
C GLY A 59 -0.67 -0.27 -7.61
N LEU A 60 0.57 -0.64 -7.93
CA LEU A 60 1.47 -1.31 -6.99
C LEU A 60 1.81 -0.42 -5.79
N LEU A 61 2.14 0.85 -6.04
CA LEU A 61 2.38 1.85 -4.99
C LEU A 61 1.14 2.10 -4.16
N ASP A 62 0.00 2.29 -4.81
CA ASP A 62 -1.25 2.65 -4.15
C ASP A 62 -1.76 1.55 -3.23
N TYR A 63 -1.58 0.29 -3.62
CA TYR A 63 -1.94 -0.84 -2.77
C TYR A 63 -1.07 -0.90 -1.51
N ALA A 64 0.23 -0.70 -1.63
CA ALA A 64 1.13 -0.61 -0.48
C ALA A 64 0.75 0.59 0.42
N PHE A 65 0.44 1.72 -0.20
CA PHE A 65 -0.01 2.93 0.49
C PHE A 65 -1.31 2.71 1.26
N ALA A 66 -2.31 2.08 0.63
CA ALA A 66 -3.58 1.77 1.26
C ALA A 66 -3.39 0.85 2.47
N ALA A 67 -2.59 -0.21 2.32
CA ALA A 67 -2.32 -1.14 3.41
C ALA A 67 -1.56 -0.47 4.56
N ALA A 68 -0.53 0.32 4.27
CA ALA A 68 0.25 1.03 5.29
C ALA A 68 -0.60 2.07 6.03
N SER A 69 -1.40 2.85 5.31
CA SER A 69 -2.21 3.92 5.90
C SER A 69 -3.38 3.40 6.73
N ASN A 70 -3.86 2.20 6.45
CA ASN A 70 -4.93 1.54 7.21
C ASN A 70 -4.41 0.56 8.27
N SER A 71 -3.09 0.43 8.40
CA SER A 71 -2.45 -0.57 9.27
C SER A 71 -2.63 -0.31 10.76
N HIS A 72 -3.09 0.88 11.14
CA HIS A 72 -3.39 1.22 12.53
C HIS A 72 -4.79 0.76 12.98
N ASN A 73 -5.50 0.00 12.15
CA ASN A 73 -6.90 -0.35 12.34
C ASN A 73 -7.79 0.90 12.47
N TYR A 74 -7.52 1.86 11.62
CA TYR A 74 -8.17 3.15 11.59
C TYR A 74 -8.32 3.55 10.14
N SER A 75 -9.54 3.56 9.63
CA SER A 75 -9.77 3.76 8.20
C SER A 75 -9.23 5.09 7.71
N ALA A 76 -8.59 5.06 6.57
CA ALA A 76 -7.98 6.22 5.94
C ALA A 76 -8.15 6.15 4.43
N ALA A 77 -8.31 7.30 3.81
CA ALA A 77 -8.46 7.42 2.37
C ALA A 77 -7.45 8.41 1.80
N ALA A 78 -6.85 8.05 0.68
CA ALA A 78 -5.88 8.91 -0.01
C ALA A 78 -6.54 10.21 -0.46
N ILE A 79 -5.88 11.33 -0.20
CA ILE A 79 -6.32 12.66 -0.67
C ILE A 79 -5.33 13.28 -1.64
N SER A 80 -4.09 12.76 -1.70
CA SER A 80 -3.13 13.17 -2.72
C SER A 80 -2.04 12.13 -2.86
N MET A 81 -1.51 11.99 -4.07
CA MET A 81 -0.30 11.24 -4.38
C MET A 81 0.47 11.97 -5.46
N SER A 82 1.79 12.01 -5.31
CA SER A 82 2.71 12.51 -6.31
C SER A 82 3.66 11.37 -6.66
N VAL A 83 3.75 10.99 -7.93
CA VAL A 83 4.57 9.86 -8.39
C VAL A 83 5.64 10.36 -9.35
N GLN A 84 6.90 10.00 -9.09
CA GLN A 84 8.02 10.23 -9.98
C GLN A 84 8.46 8.89 -10.56
N PHE A 85 8.38 8.75 -11.87
CA PHE A 85 8.90 7.59 -12.59
C PHE A 85 10.39 7.83 -12.87
N VAL A 86 11.24 6.97 -12.32
CA VAL A 86 12.70 7.17 -12.33
C VAL A 86 13.35 6.35 -13.43
N SER A 87 12.96 5.08 -13.56
CA SER A 87 13.51 4.19 -14.58
C SER A 87 12.49 3.14 -14.99
N ALA A 88 12.67 2.59 -16.20
CA ALA A 88 11.79 1.56 -16.71
C ALA A 88 12.19 0.19 -16.13
N PRO A 89 11.23 -0.59 -15.60
CA PRO A 89 11.50 -1.96 -15.22
C PRO A 89 11.56 -2.87 -16.44
N ARG A 90 12.16 -4.05 -16.27
CA ARG A 90 12.08 -5.09 -17.29
C ARG A 90 10.64 -5.58 -17.43
N PRO A 91 10.14 -5.82 -18.67
CA PRO A 91 8.73 -6.20 -18.88
C PRO A 91 8.30 -7.52 -18.22
N ASP A 92 9.24 -8.37 -17.88
CA ASP A 92 9.03 -9.66 -17.20
C ASP A 92 9.60 -9.66 -15.78
N GLY A 93 9.93 -8.49 -15.24
CA GLY A 93 10.59 -8.34 -13.95
C GLY A 93 9.69 -8.63 -12.76
N LEU A 94 10.33 -8.73 -11.61
CA LEU A 94 9.68 -8.84 -10.30
C LEU A 94 9.87 -7.52 -9.57
N LEU A 95 8.76 -6.89 -9.20
CA LEU A 95 8.75 -5.58 -8.56
C LEU A 95 8.28 -5.69 -7.11
N TYR A 96 8.88 -4.88 -6.25
CA TYR A 96 8.46 -4.72 -4.85
C TYR A 96 8.14 -3.27 -4.58
N ALA A 97 7.02 -3.02 -3.93
CA ALA A 97 6.69 -1.69 -3.41
C ALA A 97 6.71 -1.71 -1.89
N GLU A 98 7.22 -0.65 -1.31
CA GLU A 98 7.16 -0.42 0.13
C GLU A 98 6.56 0.94 0.40
N ALA A 99 5.68 1.00 1.41
CA ALA A 99 5.10 2.24 1.90
C ALA A 99 5.47 2.40 3.37
N ARG A 100 5.94 3.58 3.75
CA ARG A 100 6.35 3.91 5.11
C ARG A 100 5.71 5.20 5.56
N GLU A 101 5.16 5.19 6.76
CA GLU A 101 4.65 6.39 7.41
C GLU A 101 5.80 7.33 7.74
N VAL A 102 5.66 8.59 7.34
CA VAL A 102 6.59 9.66 7.68
C VAL A 102 6.09 10.40 8.92
N GLU A 103 4.81 10.72 8.93
CA GLU A 103 4.17 11.44 10.02
C GLU A 103 2.68 11.12 10.07
N LYS A 104 2.13 11.09 11.24
CA LYS A 104 0.71 10.84 11.46
C LYS A 104 0.17 11.82 12.50
N THR A 105 -0.88 12.53 12.12
CA THR A 105 -1.67 13.34 13.03
C THR A 105 -3.02 12.65 13.28
N ARG A 106 -3.89 13.26 14.06
CA ARG A 106 -5.23 12.72 14.30
C ARG A 106 -6.03 12.57 12.99
N LYS A 107 -5.90 13.54 12.06
CA LYS A 107 -6.70 13.60 10.84
C LYS A 107 -5.94 13.27 9.57
N LEU A 108 -4.63 13.37 9.59
CA LEU A 108 -3.81 13.25 8.39
C LEU A 108 -2.69 12.23 8.60
N GLY A 109 -2.26 11.61 7.50
CA GLY A 109 -1.06 10.79 7.46
C GLY A 109 -0.25 11.13 6.22
N LEU A 110 1.07 11.18 6.38
CA LEU A 110 2.02 11.38 5.30
C LEU A 110 2.86 10.12 5.14
N TYR A 111 3.00 9.66 3.90
CA TYR A 111 3.68 8.40 3.58
C TYR A 111 4.65 8.59 2.44
N GLU A 112 5.73 7.83 2.48
CA GLU A 112 6.67 7.68 1.37
C GLU A 112 6.56 6.27 0.81
N MET A 113 6.59 6.15 -0.52
CA MET A 113 6.53 4.86 -1.20
C MET A 113 7.63 4.77 -2.25
N VAL A 114 8.15 3.57 -2.45
CA VAL A 114 9.12 3.27 -3.50
C VAL A 114 8.76 1.96 -4.18
N VAL A 115 9.05 1.86 -5.48
CA VAL A 115 9.06 0.59 -6.23
C VAL A 115 10.50 0.31 -6.65
N ARG A 116 10.96 -0.90 -6.37
CA ARG A 116 12.27 -1.40 -6.81
C ARG A 116 12.12 -2.73 -7.52
N GLU A 117 13.00 -2.96 -8.48
CA GLU A 117 13.19 -4.30 -9.02
C GLU A 117 13.87 -5.20 -7.98
N GLU A 118 13.82 -6.51 -8.22
CA GLU A 118 14.42 -7.53 -7.37
C GLU A 118 15.90 -7.28 -7.10
N ASP A 119 16.64 -6.72 -8.07
CA ASP A 119 18.06 -6.38 -7.95
C ASP A 119 18.32 -5.06 -7.19
N GLY A 120 17.27 -4.36 -6.76
CA GLY A 120 17.37 -3.11 -6.02
C GLY A 120 17.26 -1.84 -6.86
N LYS A 121 17.15 -1.94 -8.20
CA LYS A 121 17.01 -0.77 -9.07
C LYS A 121 15.73 0.01 -8.72
N LEU A 122 15.88 1.32 -8.47
CA LEU A 122 14.73 2.19 -8.21
C LEU A 122 13.94 2.43 -9.49
N ILE A 123 12.67 2.11 -9.47
CA ILE A 123 11.76 2.26 -10.62
C ILE A 123 10.93 3.54 -10.48
N CYS A 124 10.29 3.73 -9.35
CA CYS A 124 9.55 4.96 -9.07
C CYS A 124 9.47 5.22 -7.57
N ARG A 125 9.16 6.45 -7.23
CA ARG A 125 8.91 6.85 -5.85
C ARG A 125 7.68 7.75 -5.78
N SER A 126 7.10 7.84 -4.59
CA SER A 126 5.89 8.60 -4.37
C SER A 126 5.84 9.16 -2.97
N ASP A 127 5.17 10.27 -2.83
CA ASP A 127 4.68 10.81 -1.56
C ASP A 127 3.16 10.77 -1.60
N GLY A 128 2.53 10.39 -0.51
CA GLY A 128 1.09 10.30 -0.43
C GLY A 128 0.56 10.84 0.89
N ARG A 129 -0.64 11.39 0.85
CA ARG A 129 -1.35 11.88 2.04
C ARG A 129 -2.70 11.21 2.14
N VAL A 130 -3.08 10.84 3.35
CA VAL A 130 -4.40 10.30 3.65
C VAL A 130 -5.13 11.22 4.59
N TYR A 131 -6.47 11.23 4.45
CA TYR A 131 -7.37 11.68 5.49
C TYR A 131 -7.77 10.48 6.33
N ARG A 132 -7.64 10.61 7.65
CA ARG A 132 -7.96 9.55 8.60
C ARG A 132 -9.43 9.67 8.99
N ILE A 133 -10.23 8.71 8.50
CA ILE A 133 -11.70 8.71 8.68
C ILE A 133 -12.06 8.27 10.10
N GLY A 134 -11.37 7.26 10.64
CA GLY A 134 -11.47 6.93 12.03
C GLY A 134 -12.25 5.68 12.40
N GLU A 135 -12.86 5.01 11.44
CA GLU A 135 -13.61 3.80 11.71
C GLU A 135 -12.67 2.60 11.79
N PRO A 136 -12.80 1.72 12.79
CA PRO A 136 -12.03 0.48 12.82
C PRO A 136 -12.45 -0.43 11.66
N LEU A 137 -11.47 -1.13 11.09
CA LEU A 137 -11.66 -2.02 9.94
C LEU A 137 -11.93 -3.46 10.36
N VAL A 138 -11.33 -3.87 11.47
CA VAL A 138 -11.50 -5.20 12.05
C VAL A 138 -11.66 -5.06 13.56
N GLU A 139 -12.29 -6.06 14.18
CA GLU A 139 -12.33 -6.13 15.63
C GLU A 139 -10.94 -6.48 16.14
N GLY A 140 -10.43 -5.64 17.04
CA GLY A 140 -9.16 -5.82 17.71
C GLY A 140 -9.31 -5.88 19.19
N ALA A 141 -8.20 -6.07 19.91
CA ALA A 141 -8.14 -5.84 21.35
C ALA A 141 -8.71 -4.44 21.62
N LYS A 142 -9.58 -4.32 22.61
CA LYS A 142 -10.26 -3.06 22.96
C LYS A 142 -9.26 -1.91 22.95
N SER A 143 -9.29 -1.12 21.92
CA SER A 143 -8.59 0.14 21.98
C SER A 143 -9.39 1.03 22.92
N ASN A 144 -8.73 1.60 23.91
CA ASN A 144 -9.31 2.66 24.73
C ASN A 144 -9.40 3.97 23.93
N SER A 145 -9.64 3.87 22.62
CA SER A 145 -9.81 5.04 21.80
C SER A 145 -11.18 5.62 22.05
N SER A 146 -11.19 6.79 22.67
CA SER A 146 -12.35 7.66 22.68
C SER A 146 -12.85 7.84 21.26
N PRO A 147 -14.18 7.94 21.02
CA PRO A 147 -14.70 8.27 19.72
C PRO A 147 -14.06 9.54 19.21
N LEU A 148 -13.51 9.46 18.00
CA LEU A 148 -12.62 10.46 17.42
C LEU A 148 -13.33 11.67 16.84
N PHE A 149 -14.65 11.67 16.97
CA PHE A 149 -15.48 12.77 16.53
C PHE A 149 -16.42 13.15 17.65
N THR A 150 -15.99 14.07 18.43
CA THR A 150 -16.85 14.95 19.19
C THR A 150 -16.65 16.34 18.64
#